data_570438627403e938f6fee2200cd24105
#
_entry.id   570438627403e938f6fee2200cd24105
#
_cell.length_a   1.000
_cell.length_b   1.000
_cell.length_c   1.000
_cell.angle_alpha   90.00
_cell.angle_beta   90.00
_cell.angle_gamma   90.00
#
_symmetry.space_group_name_H-M   'P 1'
#
loop_
_entity.id
_entity.type
_entity.pdbx_description
1 polymer ?
#
loop_
_entity_poly.entity_id
_entity_poly.type
_entity_poly.pdbx_seq_one_letter_code
_entity_poly.pdbx_strand_id
1 'polypeptide(L)'
;DVLRDHHDARRFHQLHVALEAARHPQAPAQVDAVERYADALGVSGADLQLFRSLIDEGLDGAARDYRRFVQSVTPLRAEPTLVRDGMDLAAPEPELIERLHAFADLDEDSLGRAFLRFYEQTGLNLPGNDPALINHFYVAHDMTHVIAGIGTTAPSEISLSGFMLAMEDNDINFSALLSSLIIHEAGFGQPTSIETAETETLTRAGAPELLGREMARGAKCTADFSLVDHFALAPLPLAEVRAKFGVVAPDNPEDGFHIW
;
A
#
# COMPACT_ATOMS: atom_id res chain seq x y z
N ASP A 1 29.33 14.93 0.62
CA ASP A 1 28.41 16.05 0.95
C ASP A 1 27.19 16.13 0.02
N VAL A 2 26.64 14.98 -0.42
CA VAL A 2 25.43 14.96 -1.28
C VAL A 2 24.17 14.91 -0.41
N LEU A 3 24.22 14.19 0.72
CA LEU A 3 23.13 14.11 1.70
C LEU A 3 23.37 15.19 2.76
N ARG A 4 22.55 16.24 2.75
CA ARG A 4 22.80 17.46 3.52
C ARG A 4 22.15 17.46 4.89
N ASP A 5 21.15 16.62 5.11
CA ASP A 5 20.46 16.52 6.39
C ASP A 5 20.04 15.07 6.70
N HIS A 6 19.52 14.86 7.91
CA HIS A 6 19.08 13.54 8.36
C HIS A 6 17.86 13.01 7.59
N HIS A 7 16.99 13.89 7.11
CA HIS A 7 15.82 13.52 6.30
C HIS A 7 16.26 12.95 4.95
N ASP A 8 17.15 13.63 4.23
CA ASP A 8 17.71 13.16 2.96
C ASP A 8 18.43 11.82 3.14
N ALA A 9 19.22 11.69 4.22
CA ALA A 9 19.95 10.47 4.54
C ALA A 9 18.99 9.29 4.79
N ARG A 10 17.91 9.52 5.56
CA ARG A 10 16.89 8.52 5.83
C ARG A 10 16.16 8.10 4.55
N ARG A 11 15.72 9.06 3.74
CA ARG A 11 15.02 8.78 2.47
C ARG A 11 15.91 8.01 1.49
N PHE A 12 17.16 8.40 1.35
CA PHE A 12 18.13 7.68 0.53
C PHE A 12 18.27 6.23 0.98
N HIS A 13 18.33 5.98 2.30
CA HIS A 13 18.44 4.65 2.83
C HIS A 13 17.15 3.84 2.66
N GLN A 14 15.98 4.43 2.84
CA GLN A 14 14.67 3.80 2.58
C GLN A 14 14.56 3.30 1.13
N LEU A 15 15.03 4.07 0.14
CA LEU A 15 15.09 3.62 -1.25
C LEU A 15 16.03 2.43 -1.45
N HIS A 16 17.13 2.34 -0.71
CA HIS A 16 17.98 1.14 -0.73
C HIS A 16 17.29 -0.10 -0.18
N VAL A 17 16.52 0.05 0.91
CA VAL A 17 15.72 -1.05 1.47
C VAL A 17 14.64 -1.51 0.49
N ALA A 18 13.98 -0.58 -0.22
CA ALA A 18 13.00 -0.93 -1.26
C ALA A 18 13.66 -1.69 -2.42
N LEU A 19 14.85 -1.26 -2.87
CA LEU A 19 15.62 -1.97 -3.89
C LEU A 19 16.11 -3.35 -3.41
N GLU A 20 16.42 -3.48 -2.13
CA GLU A 20 16.76 -4.76 -1.52
C GLU A 20 15.56 -5.70 -1.50
N ALA A 21 14.35 -5.18 -1.18
CA ALA A 21 13.11 -5.94 -1.24
C ALA A 21 12.79 -6.44 -2.67
N ALA A 22 13.08 -5.61 -3.68
CA ALA A 22 12.83 -5.94 -5.08
C ALA A 22 13.86 -6.89 -5.70
N ARG A 23 14.93 -7.25 -4.99
CA ARG A 23 16.00 -8.11 -5.52
C ARG A 23 15.95 -9.51 -4.93
N HIS A 24 15.95 -10.52 -5.77
CA HIS A 24 15.93 -11.92 -5.39
C HIS A 24 17.12 -12.74 -5.90
N PRO A 25 17.55 -13.73 -5.11
CA PRO A 25 17.35 -13.84 -3.65
C PRO A 25 18.14 -12.76 -2.91
N GLN A 26 17.68 -12.37 -1.72
CA GLN A 26 18.45 -11.48 -0.84
C GLN A 26 19.75 -12.20 -0.41
N ALA A 27 20.87 -11.54 -0.61
CA ALA A 27 22.18 -12.11 -0.28
C ALA A 27 22.75 -11.49 1.01
N PRO A 28 23.39 -12.28 1.90
CA PRO A 28 23.99 -11.76 3.15
C PRO A 28 24.90 -10.56 2.93
N ALA A 29 25.75 -10.60 1.92
CA ALA A 29 26.67 -9.49 1.59
C ALA A 29 25.94 -8.20 1.18
N GLN A 30 24.75 -8.31 0.61
CA GLN A 30 23.92 -7.17 0.24
C GLN A 30 23.29 -6.56 1.49
N VAL A 31 22.69 -7.37 2.37
CA VAL A 31 22.15 -6.93 3.66
C VAL A 31 23.23 -6.25 4.49
N ASP A 32 24.42 -6.84 4.60
CA ASP A 32 25.59 -6.23 5.25
C ASP A 32 25.98 -4.87 4.63
N ALA A 33 25.86 -4.72 3.32
CA ALA A 33 26.17 -3.46 2.66
C ALA A 33 25.13 -2.39 2.99
N VAL A 34 23.84 -2.72 2.94
CA VAL A 34 22.73 -1.80 3.26
C VAL A 34 22.83 -1.33 4.70
N GLU A 35 23.12 -2.23 5.66
CA GLU A 35 23.32 -1.87 7.07
C GLU A 35 24.54 -0.98 7.30
N ARG A 36 25.68 -1.26 6.65
CA ARG A 36 26.85 -0.34 6.72
C ARG A 36 26.53 1.05 6.20
N TYR A 37 25.66 1.16 5.18
CA TYR A 37 25.17 2.46 4.72
C TYR A 37 24.29 3.14 5.77
N ALA A 38 23.38 2.41 6.43
CA ALA A 38 22.57 2.94 7.52
C ALA A 38 23.45 3.52 8.64
N ASP A 39 24.44 2.74 9.08
CA ASP A 39 25.40 3.17 10.13
C ASP A 39 26.18 4.41 9.69
N ALA A 40 26.68 4.45 8.47
CA ALA A 40 27.43 5.58 7.94
C ALA A 40 26.58 6.86 7.80
N LEU A 41 25.27 6.71 7.59
CA LEU A 41 24.33 7.81 7.50
C LEU A 41 23.73 8.20 8.85
N GLY A 42 23.95 7.40 9.89
CA GLY A 42 23.37 7.59 11.22
C GLY A 42 21.85 7.41 11.24
N VAL A 43 21.31 6.56 10.36
CA VAL A 43 19.87 6.26 10.28
C VAL A 43 19.57 4.89 10.88
N SER A 44 18.39 4.74 11.47
CA SER A 44 17.92 3.49 12.05
C SER A 44 16.40 3.41 11.97
N GLY A 45 15.86 2.20 12.03
CA GLY A 45 14.41 1.96 12.03
C GLY A 45 14.09 0.47 11.94
N ALA A 46 12.88 0.09 12.35
CA ALA A 46 12.41 -1.29 12.28
C ALA A 46 12.28 -1.78 10.83
N ASP A 47 11.96 -0.88 9.91
CA ASP A 47 11.93 -1.08 8.46
C ASP A 47 13.28 -1.56 7.90
N LEU A 48 14.38 -1.16 8.52
CA LEU A 48 15.75 -1.46 8.07
C LEU A 48 16.28 -2.83 8.51
N GLN A 49 15.59 -3.50 9.43
CA GLN A 49 16.00 -4.77 10.01
C GLN A 49 15.29 -6.00 9.43
N LEU A 50 14.27 -5.78 8.59
CA LEU A 50 13.43 -6.87 8.04
C LEU A 50 14.26 -7.93 7.30
N PHE A 51 15.20 -7.50 6.47
CA PHE A 51 16.04 -8.40 5.68
C PHE A 51 17.18 -9.03 6.50
N ARG A 52 17.63 -8.39 7.59
CA ARG A 52 18.57 -9.00 8.53
C ARG A 52 17.95 -10.22 9.17
N SER A 53 16.73 -10.11 9.68
CA SER A 53 16.03 -11.25 10.26
C SER A 53 15.77 -12.36 9.24
N LEU A 54 15.54 -12.02 7.97
CA LEU A 54 15.43 -13.02 6.90
C LEU A 54 16.72 -13.82 6.73
N ILE A 55 17.88 -13.15 6.74
CA ILE A 55 19.19 -13.80 6.57
C ILE A 55 19.58 -14.62 7.79
N ASP A 56 19.39 -14.09 8.99
CA ASP A 56 19.88 -14.71 10.23
C ASP A 56 18.95 -15.78 10.79
N GLU A 57 17.63 -15.61 10.63
CA GLU A 57 16.60 -16.42 11.26
C GLU A 57 15.62 -17.07 10.27
N GLY A 58 15.78 -16.78 8.97
CA GLY A 58 14.91 -17.28 7.91
C GLY A 58 13.54 -16.64 7.88
N LEU A 59 12.59 -17.26 7.13
CA LEU A 59 11.27 -16.70 6.88
C LEU A 59 10.46 -16.43 8.17
N ASP A 60 10.60 -17.27 9.20
CA ASP A 60 9.87 -17.08 10.48
C ASP A 60 10.35 -15.84 11.23
N GLY A 61 11.65 -15.54 11.20
CA GLY A 61 12.22 -14.33 11.76
C GLY A 61 11.70 -13.09 11.03
N ALA A 62 11.84 -13.08 9.72
CA ALA A 62 11.36 -12.01 8.86
C ALA A 62 9.86 -11.74 9.05
N ALA A 63 9.04 -12.79 9.10
CA ALA A 63 7.59 -12.66 9.31
C ALA A 63 7.23 -12.06 10.67
N ARG A 64 8.02 -12.35 11.75
CA ARG A 64 7.81 -11.70 13.06
C ARG A 64 8.11 -10.21 13.00
N ASP A 65 9.19 -9.83 12.34
CA ASP A 65 9.60 -8.43 12.24
C ASP A 65 8.65 -7.66 11.31
N TYR A 66 8.21 -8.28 10.23
CA TYR A 66 7.19 -7.72 9.37
C TYR A 66 5.87 -7.45 10.12
N ARG A 67 5.40 -8.39 10.94
CA ARG A 67 4.20 -8.15 11.77
C ARG A 67 4.37 -6.95 12.70
N ARG A 68 5.54 -6.79 13.33
CA ARG A 68 5.83 -5.62 14.18
C ARG A 68 5.83 -4.33 13.37
N PHE A 69 6.43 -4.35 12.19
CA PHE A 69 6.42 -3.23 11.27
C PHE A 69 4.98 -2.86 10.87
N VAL A 70 4.19 -3.81 10.38
CA VAL A 70 2.78 -3.59 10.01
C VAL A 70 1.97 -3.03 11.17
N GLN A 71 2.10 -3.59 12.38
CA GLN A 71 1.41 -3.09 13.57
C GLN A 71 1.76 -1.62 13.88
N SER A 72 2.98 -1.18 13.59
CA SER A 72 3.39 0.20 13.82
C SER A 72 2.85 1.18 12.77
N VAL A 73 2.63 0.74 11.54
CA VAL A 73 2.19 1.61 10.43
C VAL A 73 0.69 1.54 10.14
N THR A 74 0.01 0.46 10.53
CA THR A 74 -1.44 0.28 10.29
C THR A 74 -2.29 1.44 10.81
N PRO A 75 -2.10 1.93 12.06
CA PRO A 75 -2.89 3.06 12.55
C PRO A 75 -2.67 4.35 11.74
N LEU A 76 -1.50 4.50 11.13
CA LEU A 76 -1.14 5.69 10.34
C LEU A 76 -1.73 5.63 8.92
N ARG A 77 -2.09 4.43 8.44
CA ARG A 77 -2.61 4.17 7.10
C ARG A 77 -4.12 3.95 7.06
N ALA A 78 -4.76 3.92 8.22
CA ALA A 78 -6.21 3.71 8.30
C ALA A 78 -6.99 4.97 7.92
N GLU A 79 -8.24 4.78 7.52
CA GLU A 79 -9.20 5.87 7.27
C GLU A 79 -9.28 6.82 8.46
N PRO A 80 -8.95 8.11 8.31
CA PRO A 80 -8.79 9.03 9.44
C PRO A 80 -10.03 9.16 10.32
N THR A 81 -11.23 8.98 9.76
CA THR A 81 -12.49 9.09 10.49
C THR A 81 -12.86 7.84 11.29
N LEU A 82 -12.12 6.75 11.11
CA LEU A 82 -12.34 5.46 11.76
C LEU A 82 -11.32 5.16 12.86
N VAL A 83 -10.17 5.83 12.85
CA VAL A 83 -9.11 5.59 13.83
C VAL A 83 -9.53 6.03 15.22
N ARG A 84 -9.44 5.13 16.19
CA ARG A 84 -9.70 5.38 17.62
C ARG A 84 -8.62 4.73 18.47
N ASP A 85 -8.23 5.39 19.55
CA ASP A 85 -7.25 4.84 20.50
C ASP A 85 -7.72 3.51 21.09
N GLY A 86 -6.82 2.53 21.13
CA GLY A 86 -7.08 1.22 21.72
C GLY A 86 -8.00 0.30 20.89
N MET A 87 -8.17 0.56 19.62
CA MET A 87 -9.00 -0.23 18.72
C MET A 87 -8.44 -1.64 18.52
N ASP A 88 -9.28 -2.65 18.72
CA ASP A 88 -8.96 -4.05 18.38
C ASP A 88 -9.32 -4.29 16.91
N LEU A 89 -8.31 -4.51 16.06
CA LEU A 89 -8.50 -4.73 14.63
C LEU A 89 -9.30 -6.00 14.29
N ALA A 90 -9.43 -6.93 15.23
CA ALA A 90 -10.22 -8.15 15.07
C ALA A 90 -11.64 -8.05 15.67
N ALA A 91 -11.99 -6.90 16.30
CA ALA A 91 -13.32 -6.73 16.86
C ALA A 91 -14.36 -6.44 15.77
N PRO A 92 -15.62 -6.92 15.94
CA PRO A 92 -16.71 -6.60 15.01
C PRO A 92 -16.92 -5.09 14.84
N GLU A 93 -17.19 -4.66 13.60
CA GLU A 93 -17.33 -3.25 13.22
C GLU A 93 -18.74 -2.95 12.62
N PRO A 94 -19.84 -3.12 13.37
CA PRO A 94 -21.20 -2.99 12.84
C PRO A 94 -21.51 -1.59 12.32
N GLU A 95 -20.99 -0.55 12.96
CA GLU A 95 -21.18 0.84 12.51
C GLU A 95 -20.48 1.10 11.15
N LEU A 96 -19.32 0.51 10.95
CA LEU A 96 -18.61 0.57 9.66
C LEU A 96 -19.42 -0.12 8.58
N ILE A 97 -19.90 -1.33 8.85
CA ILE A 97 -20.72 -2.11 7.91
C ILE A 97 -21.95 -1.31 7.49
N GLU A 98 -22.67 -0.70 8.45
CA GLU A 98 -23.84 0.12 8.17
C GLU A 98 -23.49 1.33 7.28
N ARG A 99 -22.39 2.03 7.57
CA ARG A 99 -21.91 3.16 6.76
C ARG A 99 -21.56 2.74 5.34
N LEU A 100 -20.89 1.59 5.15
CA LEU A 100 -20.52 1.09 3.82
C LEU A 100 -21.76 0.63 3.04
N HIS A 101 -22.69 -0.05 3.68
CA HIS A 101 -23.95 -0.45 3.04
C HIS A 101 -24.77 0.75 2.56
N ALA A 102 -24.74 1.89 3.29
CA ALA A 102 -25.42 3.11 2.88
C ALA A 102 -24.91 3.69 1.55
N PHE A 103 -23.72 3.29 1.08
CA PHE A 103 -23.26 3.68 -0.25
C PHE A 103 -24.15 3.15 -1.39
N ALA A 104 -24.95 2.11 -1.14
CA ALA A 104 -25.92 1.60 -2.11
C ALA A 104 -27.03 2.61 -2.46
N ASP A 105 -27.28 3.56 -1.60
CA ASP A 105 -28.30 4.61 -1.80
C ASP A 105 -27.75 5.86 -2.51
N LEU A 106 -26.44 5.90 -2.78
CA LEU A 106 -25.80 7.00 -3.50
C LEU A 106 -26.00 6.89 -5.01
N ASP A 107 -25.74 7.99 -5.72
CA ASP A 107 -25.79 8.05 -7.18
C ASP A 107 -24.85 7.02 -7.82
N GLU A 108 -25.25 6.45 -8.95
CA GLU A 108 -24.56 5.32 -9.60
C GLU A 108 -23.10 5.64 -10.00
N ASP A 109 -22.80 6.88 -10.34
CA ASP A 109 -21.47 7.37 -10.72
C ASP A 109 -20.64 7.87 -9.52
N SER A 110 -21.16 7.78 -8.30
CA SER A 110 -20.48 8.22 -7.08
C SER A 110 -19.28 7.35 -6.73
N LEU A 111 -18.32 7.91 -5.99
CA LEU A 111 -17.18 7.17 -5.43
C LEU A 111 -17.66 6.00 -4.55
N GLY A 112 -18.70 6.20 -3.71
CA GLY A 112 -19.23 5.15 -2.84
C GLY A 112 -19.81 3.98 -3.62
N ARG A 113 -20.56 4.25 -4.71
CA ARG A 113 -21.06 3.18 -5.61
C ARG A 113 -19.89 2.47 -6.33
N ALA A 114 -18.88 3.20 -6.76
CA ALA A 114 -17.69 2.61 -7.35
C ALA A 114 -16.93 1.71 -6.37
N PHE A 115 -16.87 2.09 -5.09
CA PHE A 115 -16.29 1.27 -4.03
C PHE A 115 -17.06 -0.05 -3.82
N LEU A 116 -18.38 -0.03 -3.80
CA LEU A 116 -19.17 -1.27 -3.71
C LEU A 116 -18.95 -2.17 -4.93
N ARG A 117 -18.92 -1.60 -6.15
CA ARG A 117 -18.61 -2.34 -7.37
C ARG A 117 -17.21 -2.97 -7.35
N PHE A 118 -16.23 -2.29 -6.76
CA PHE A 118 -14.89 -2.85 -6.58
C PHE A 118 -14.94 -4.16 -5.78
N TYR A 119 -15.69 -4.22 -4.68
CA TYR A 119 -15.85 -5.44 -3.88
C TYR A 119 -16.63 -6.53 -4.63
N GLU A 120 -17.67 -6.16 -5.37
CA GLU A 120 -18.41 -7.09 -6.23
C GLU A 120 -17.51 -7.73 -7.31
N GLN A 121 -16.65 -6.94 -7.94
CA GLN A 121 -15.74 -7.39 -9.01
C GLN A 121 -14.58 -8.23 -8.48
N THR A 122 -14.04 -7.90 -7.33
CA THR A 122 -12.93 -8.64 -6.71
C THR A 122 -13.40 -9.88 -5.96
N GLY A 123 -14.69 -9.97 -5.61
CA GLY A 123 -15.26 -11.05 -4.78
C GLY A 123 -14.82 -10.99 -3.32
N LEU A 124 -14.23 -9.88 -2.89
CA LEU A 124 -13.84 -9.66 -1.50
C LEU A 124 -15.06 -9.29 -0.63
N ASN A 125 -14.99 -9.58 0.66
CA ASN A 125 -15.99 -9.10 1.62
C ASN A 125 -15.72 -7.64 1.98
N LEU A 126 -16.78 -6.87 2.19
CA LEU A 126 -16.66 -5.49 2.69
C LEU A 126 -15.94 -5.46 4.05
N PRO A 127 -15.11 -4.43 4.32
CA PRO A 127 -14.45 -4.24 5.60
C PRO A 127 -15.43 -4.29 6.77
N GLY A 128 -15.03 -4.97 7.84
CA GLY A 128 -15.84 -5.11 9.04
C GLY A 128 -16.80 -6.32 9.06
N ASN A 129 -17.08 -6.96 7.91
CA ASN A 129 -17.89 -8.18 7.87
C ASN A 129 -17.20 -9.39 8.55
N ASP A 130 -15.91 -9.51 8.31
CA ASP A 130 -15.02 -10.39 9.05
C ASP A 130 -13.74 -9.60 9.39
N PRO A 131 -13.73 -8.85 10.49
CA PRO A 131 -12.64 -7.93 10.79
C PRO A 131 -11.30 -8.62 11.07
N ALA A 132 -11.31 -9.91 11.38
CA ALA A 132 -10.07 -10.70 11.47
C ALA A 132 -9.39 -10.86 10.10
N LEU A 133 -10.13 -10.72 9.02
CA LEU A 133 -9.65 -10.82 7.64
C LEU A 133 -9.49 -9.44 7.00
N ILE A 134 -10.55 -8.61 7.07
CA ILE A 134 -10.60 -7.30 6.43
C ILE A 134 -11.36 -6.31 7.34
N ASN A 135 -10.63 -5.41 7.97
CA ASN A 135 -11.12 -4.43 8.93
C ASN A 135 -11.06 -3.00 8.34
N HIS A 136 -11.40 -2.00 9.15
CA HIS A 136 -11.42 -0.59 8.76
C HIS A 136 -10.12 -0.07 8.11
N PHE A 137 -8.98 -0.70 8.35
CA PHE A 137 -7.71 -0.34 7.69
C PHE A 137 -7.82 -0.38 6.17
N TYR A 138 -8.57 -1.34 5.63
CA TYR A 138 -8.72 -1.50 4.18
C TYR A 138 -9.62 -0.45 3.53
N VAL A 139 -10.42 0.32 4.29
CA VAL A 139 -11.28 1.36 3.69
C VAL A 139 -10.46 2.39 2.93
N ALA A 140 -9.44 2.98 3.56
CA ALA A 140 -8.57 3.97 2.89
C ALA A 140 -7.76 3.34 1.75
N HIS A 141 -7.23 2.13 1.97
CA HIS A 141 -6.48 1.37 0.98
C HIS A 141 -7.32 1.11 -0.27
N ASP A 142 -8.52 0.55 -0.11
CA ASP A 142 -9.37 0.15 -1.24
C ASP A 142 -10.04 1.35 -1.92
N MET A 143 -10.32 2.44 -1.18
CA MET A 143 -10.69 3.73 -1.79
C MET A 143 -9.57 4.26 -2.68
N THR A 144 -8.31 4.03 -2.31
CA THR A 144 -7.17 4.42 -3.14
C THR A 144 -7.12 3.62 -4.44
N HIS A 145 -7.39 2.30 -4.41
CA HIS A 145 -7.56 1.48 -5.62
C HIS A 145 -8.63 2.07 -6.55
N VAL A 146 -9.81 2.39 -6.00
CA VAL A 146 -10.94 2.90 -6.77
C VAL A 146 -10.62 4.27 -7.40
N ILE A 147 -10.05 5.20 -6.63
CA ILE A 147 -9.72 6.54 -7.13
C ILE A 147 -8.60 6.47 -8.18
N ALA A 148 -7.53 5.73 -7.91
CA ALA A 148 -6.43 5.55 -8.85
C ALA A 148 -6.82 4.72 -10.08
N GLY A 149 -7.87 3.87 -9.95
CA GLY A 149 -8.31 2.95 -10.99
C GLY A 149 -7.33 1.81 -11.23
N ILE A 150 -6.63 1.36 -10.18
CA ILE A 150 -5.65 0.27 -10.20
C ILE A 150 -6.30 -0.97 -9.57
N GLY A 151 -6.14 -2.14 -10.19
CA GLY A 151 -6.71 -3.42 -9.72
C GLY A 151 -5.94 -4.04 -8.56
N THR A 152 -6.27 -5.30 -8.22
CA THR A 152 -5.77 -6.02 -7.03
C THR A 152 -4.86 -7.22 -7.37
N THR A 153 -4.31 -7.29 -8.58
CA THR A 153 -3.29 -8.31 -8.88
C THR A 153 -1.98 -7.97 -8.18
N ALA A 154 -1.11 -8.94 -7.90
CA ALA A 154 0.17 -8.66 -7.23
C ALA A 154 1.00 -7.54 -7.92
N PRO A 155 1.13 -7.50 -9.27
CA PRO A 155 1.72 -6.35 -9.94
C PRO A 155 0.97 -5.04 -9.70
N SER A 156 -0.37 -5.08 -9.60
CA SER A 156 -1.19 -3.90 -9.34
C SER A 156 -1.02 -3.37 -7.93
N GLU A 157 -0.92 -4.26 -6.92
CA GLU A 157 -0.66 -3.89 -5.53
C GLU A 157 0.68 -3.15 -5.35
N ILE A 158 1.76 -3.69 -5.95
CA ILE A 158 3.06 -3.02 -5.95
C ILE A 158 2.97 -1.66 -6.67
N SER A 159 2.24 -1.62 -7.80
CA SER A 159 2.12 -0.43 -8.62
C SER A 159 1.26 0.65 -7.97
N LEU A 160 0.19 0.29 -7.24
CA LEU A 160 -0.58 1.24 -6.44
C LEU A 160 0.29 1.89 -5.36
N SER A 161 1.07 1.07 -4.66
CA SER A 161 1.97 1.57 -3.61
C SER A 161 3.07 2.49 -4.20
N GLY A 162 3.57 2.17 -5.38
CA GLY A 162 4.48 3.04 -6.13
C GLY A 162 3.82 4.34 -6.60
N PHE A 163 2.56 4.28 -7.06
CA PHE A 163 1.73 5.44 -7.39
C PHE A 163 1.58 6.36 -6.17
N MET A 164 1.23 5.79 -5.00
CA MET A 164 1.07 6.56 -3.75
C MET A 164 2.36 7.26 -3.35
N LEU A 165 3.50 6.57 -3.38
CA LEU A 165 4.80 7.18 -3.06
C LEU A 165 5.18 8.30 -4.04
N ALA A 166 4.87 8.15 -5.33
CA ALA A 166 5.14 9.18 -6.32
C ALA A 166 4.13 10.35 -6.26
N MET A 167 2.92 10.12 -5.74
CA MET A 167 1.92 11.15 -5.48
C MET A 167 2.34 12.07 -4.34
N GLU A 168 2.81 11.48 -3.25
CA GLU A 168 3.33 12.21 -2.09
C GLU A 168 4.45 11.40 -1.43
N ASP A 169 5.69 11.91 -1.49
CA ASP A 169 6.86 11.27 -0.92
C ASP A 169 6.93 11.51 0.59
N ASN A 170 6.30 10.61 1.35
CA ASN A 170 6.29 10.60 2.81
C ASN A 170 6.52 9.18 3.38
N ASP A 171 6.76 9.09 4.69
CA ASP A 171 7.03 7.81 5.36
C ASP A 171 5.83 6.85 5.33
N ILE A 172 4.61 7.37 5.26
CA ILE A 172 3.38 6.55 5.22
C ILE A 172 3.27 5.86 3.86
N ASN A 173 3.40 6.61 2.76
CA ASN A 173 3.38 6.06 1.41
C ASN A 173 4.60 5.17 1.12
N PHE A 174 5.76 5.49 1.69
CA PHE A 174 6.91 4.58 1.65
C PHE A 174 6.61 3.26 2.38
N SER A 175 5.95 3.30 3.54
CA SER A 175 5.57 2.08 4.27
C SER A 175 4.60 1.21 3.48
N ALA A 176 3.73 1.82 2.66
CA ALA A 176 2.86 1.10 1.74
C ALA A 176 3.66 0.34 0.67
N LEU A 177 4.61 1.03 0.02
CA LEU A 177 5.47 0.40 -0.99
C LEU A 177 6.32 -0.72 -0.39
N LEU A 178 6.93 -0.51 0.77
CA LEU A 178 7.74 -1.54 1.44
C LEU A 178 6.88 -2.75 1.82
N SER A 179 5.67 -2.55 2.37
CA SER A 179 4.75 -3.64 2.69
C SER A 179 4.38 -4.45 1.45
N SER A 180 4.04 -3.78 0.37
CA SER A 180 3.65 -4.41 -0.89
C SER A 180 4.81 -5.20 -1.51
N LEU A 181 6.04 -4.66 -1.49
CA LEU A 181 7.22 -5.38 -1.94
C LEU A 181 7.52 -6.62 -1.07
N ILE A 182 7.32 -6.54 0.24
CA ILE A 182 7.53 -7.67 1.14
C ILE A 182 6.54 -8.79 0.85
N ILE A 183 5.27 -8.48 0.64
CA ILE A 183 4.21 -9.47 0.40
C ILE A 183 4.31 -10.04 -1.02
N HIS A 184 4.43 -9.18 -2.02
CA HIS A 184 4.23 -9.56 -3.42
C HIS A 184 5.54 -9.74 -4.21
N GLU A 185 6.68 -9.37 -3.65
CA GLU A 185 7.99 -9.53 -4.29
C GLU A 185 8.91 -10.42 -3.47
N ALA A 186 9.15 -10.11 -2.19
CA ALA A 186 10.03 -10.89 -1.32
C ALA A 186 9.35 -12.12 -0.70
N GLY A 187 8.03 -12.17 -0.64
CA GLY A 187 7.23 -13.35 -0.29
C GLY A 187 7.27 -13.77 1.17
N PHE A 188 7.67 -12.90 2.11
CA PHE A 188 7.76 -13.25 3.53
C PHE A 188 6.75 -12.50 4.43
N GLY A 189 5.94 -11.64 3.86
CA GLY A 189 4.77 -11.13 4.56
C GLY A 189 3.85 -12.29 4.94
N GLN A 190 3.32 -12.32 6.17
CA GLN A 190 2.26 -13.28 6.44
C GLN A 190 1.01 -12.85 5.69
N PRO A 191 0.50 -13.70 4.79
CA PRO A 191 -0.76 -13.40 4.16
C PRO A 191 -1.83 -13.31 5.25
N THR A 192 -2.66 -12.29 5.15
CA THR A 192 -4.02 -12.43 5.65
C THR A 192 -4.68 -13.52 4.80
N SER A 193 -5.80 -14.08 5.21
CA SER A 193 -6.54 -15.06 4.37
C SER A 193 -6.95 -14.49 2.99
N ILE A 194 -6.71 -13.23 2.71
CA ILE A 194 -7.07 -12.49 1.49
C ILE A 194 -5.85 -12.34 0.57
N GLU A 195 -4.65 -12.17 1.14
CA GLU A 195 -3.43 -11.98 0.37
C GLU A 195 -2.55 -13.24 0.46
N THR A 196 -2.25 -13.83 -0.68
CA THR A 196 -1.19 -14.84 -0.78
C THR A 196 0.14 -14.12 -0.96
N ALA A 197 1.13 -14.43 -0.11
CA ALA A 197 2.49 -13.97 -0.34
C ALA A 197 3.00 -14.53 -1.68
N GLU A 198 3.48 -13.65 -2.54
CA GLU A 198 4.04 -14.00 -3.83
C GLU A 198 5.52 -13.62 -3.87
N THR A 199 6.26 -14.24 -4.78
CA THR A 199 7.67 -13.94 -5.00
C THR A 199 7.91 -13.56 -6.44
N GLU A 200 8.94 -12.73 -6.65
CA GLU A 200 9.45 -12.39 -7.99
C GLU A 200 8.37 -11.80 -8.93
N THR A 201 7.40 -11.06 -8.36
CA THR A 201 6.33 -10.43 -9.15
C THR A 201 6.89 -9.45 -10.17
N LEU A 202 7.92 -8.68 -9.80
CA LEU A 202 8.55 -7.71 -10.71
C LEU A 202 9.41 -8.36 -11.81
N THR A 203 9.62 -9.68 -11.78
CA THR A 203 10.25 -10.41 -12.90
C THR A 203 9.23 -10.79 -13.97
N ARG A 204 7.93 -10.68 -13.70
CA ARG A 204 6.86 -11.00 -14.65
C ARG A 204 6.81 -9.96 -15.75
N ALA A 205 6.54 -10.43 -16.99
CA ALA A 205 6.45 -9.55 -18.14
C ALA A 205 5.42 -8.42 -17.92
N GLY A 206 5.85 -7.19 -18.09
CA GLY A 206 5.01 -6.00 -17.97
C GLY A 206 4.89 -5.43 -16.54
N ALA A 207 5.29 -6.16 -15.49
CA ALA A 207 5.16 -5.68 -14.11
C ALA A 207 6.09 -4.51 -13.77
N PRO A 208 7.39 -4.51 -14.13
CA PRO A 208 8.24 -3.33 -13.91
C PRO A 208 7.78 -2.11 -14.68
N GLU A 209 7.32 -2.31 -15.92
CA GLU A 209 6.79 -1.25 -16.76
C GLU A 209 5.49 -0.68 -16.19
N LEU A 210 4.62 -1.54 -15.63
CA LEU A 210 3.41 -1.10 -14.92
C LEU A 210 3.78 -0.21 -13.74
N LEU A 211 4.68 -0.68 -12.86
CA LEU A 211 5.15 0.11 -11.72
C LEU A 211 5.66 1.49 -12.17
N GLY A 212 6.51 1.54 -13.19
CA GLY A 212 7.06 2.79 -13.71
C GLY A 212 5.98 3.74 -14.26
N ARG A 213 4.99 3.20 -14.99
CA ARG A 213 3.86 3.99 -15.51
C ARG A 213 2.98 4.53 -14.40
N GLU A 214 2.70 3.70 -13.39
CA GLU A 214 1.84 4.11 -12.28
C GLU A 214 2.53 5.12 -11.36
N MET A 215 3.82 5.00 -11.12
CA MET A 215 4.59 6.06 -10.46
C MET A 215 4.55 7.38 -11.26
N ALA A 216 4.68 7.32 -12.58
CA ALA A 216 4.57 8.51 -13.43
C ALA A 216 3.14 9.11 -13.43
N ARG A 217 2.09 8.30 -13.23
CA ARG A 217 0.71 8.77 -13.04
C ARG A 217 0.55 9.44 -11.67
N GLY A 218 1.04 8.79 -10.60
CA GLY A 218 1.01 9.33 -9.24
C GLY A 218 1.68 10.70 -9.15
N ALA A 219 2.84 10.86 -9.79
CA ALA A 219 3.57 12.13 -9.82
C ALA A 219 2.82 13.29 -10.52
N LYS A 220 1.73 13.02 -11.24
CA LYS A 220 0.85 14.04 -11.84
C LYS A 220 -0.27 14.48 -10.91
N CYS A 221 -0.53 13.75 -9.82
CA CYS A 221 -1.53 14.12 -8.85
C CYS A 221 -1.19 15.47 -8.20
N THR A 222 -2.22 16.22 -7.84
CA THR A 222 -2.08 17.57 -7.28
C THR A 222 -2.11 17.58 -5.75
N ALA A 223 -2.54 16.48 -5.14
CA ALA A 223 -2.58 16.27 -3.69
C ALA A 223 -2.68 14.78 -3.37
N ASP A 224 -2.25 14.41 -2.16
CA ASP A 224 -2.42 13.06 -1.62
C ASP A 224 -3.88 12.81 -1.26
N PHE A 225 -4.43 11.70 -1.74
CA PHE A 225 -5.78 11.24 -1.41
C PHE A 225 -5.80 9.90 -0.66
N SER A 226 -4.66 9.37 -0.29
CA SER A 226 -4.58 8.06 0.38
C SER A 226 -5.15 8.09 1.81
N LEU A 227 -5.13 9.25 2.47
CA LEU A 227 -5.56 9.44 3.87
C LEU A 227 -6.47 10.68 4.04
N VAL A 228 -7.42 10.85 3.14
CA VAL A 228 -8.46 11.88 3.26
C VAL A 228 -9.73 11.28 3.90
N ASP A 229 -10.70 12.13 4.26
CA ASP A 229 -12.04 11.66 4.65
C ASP A 229 -12.77 11.10 3.41
N HIS A 230 -12.59 9.81 3.15
CA HIS A 230 -13.22 9.13 2.01
C HIS A 230 -14.73 9.04 2.14
N PHE A 231 -15.27 9.01 3.37
CA PHE A 231 -16.72 9.01 3.56
C PHE A 231 -17.35 10.35 3.15
N ALA A 232 -16.65 11.46 3.38
CA ALA A 232 -17.10 12.77 2.89
C ALA A 232 -17.02 12.87 1.36
N LEU A 233 -16.11 12.13 0.71
CA LEU A 233 -16.00 12.08 -0.75
C LEU A 233 -16.95 11.08 -1.40
N ALA A 234 -17.42 10.07 -0.67
CA ALA A 234 -18.22 8.97 -1.21
C ALA A 234 -19.48 9.42 -2.01
N PRO A 235 -20.20 10.50 -1.63
CA PRO A 235 -21.35 10.97 -2.42
C PRO A 235 -20.98 11.67 -3.73
N LEU A 236 -19.73 12.07 -3.92
CA LEU A 236 -19.30 12.80 -5.12
C LEU A 236 -19.14 11.85 -6.32
N PRO A 237 -19.42 12.30 -7.55
CA PRO A 237 -19.08 11.55 -8.76
C PRO A 237 -17.59 11.17 -8.77
N LEU A 238 -17.25 9.92 -9.10
CA LEU A 238 -15.87 9.46 -9.13
C LEU A 238 -14.99 10.29 -10.07
N ALA A 239 -15.55 10.73 -11.20
CA ALA A 239 -14.84 11.61 -12.14
C ALA A 239 -14.50 12.97 -11.52
N GLU A 240 -15.35 13.53 -10.66
CA GLU A 240 -15.09 14.76 -9.93
C GLU A 240 -13.99 14.57 -8.88
N VAL A 241 -14.03 13.45 -8.14
CA VAL A 241 -12.97 13.09 -7.17
C VAL A 241 -11.62 12.96 -7.88
N ARG A 242 -11.56 12.24 -8.99
CA ARG A 242 -10.34 12.10 -9.81
C ARG A 242 -9.83 13.45 -10.30
N ALA A 243 -10.71 14.31 -10.81
CA ALA A 243 -10.36 15.65 -11.26
C ALA A 243 -9.83 16.52 -10.11
N LYS A 244 -10.44 16.45 -8.93
CA LYS A 244 -10.02 17.18 -7.72
C LYS A 244 -8.56 16.87 -7.34
N PHE A 245 -8.13 15.63 -7.46
CA PHE A 245 -6.79 15.18 -7.10
C PHE A 245 -5.82 15.10 -8.30
N GLY A 246 -6.26 15.48 -9.49
CA GLY A 246 -5.43 15.44 -10.70
C GLY A 246 -5.11 14.03 -11.18
N VAL A 247 -5.95 13.05 -10.83
CA VAL A 247 -5.76 11.65 -11.25
C VAL A 247 -6.09 11.51 -12.73
N VAL A 248 -5.12 11.09 -13.53
CA VAL A 248 -5.29 10.89 -14.97
C VAL A 248 -5.58 9.43 -15.30
N ALA A 249 -6.28 9.18 -16.41
CA ALA A 249 -6.55 7.84 -16.90
C ALA A 249 -5.24 7.07 -17.17
N PRO A 250 -5.22 5.73 -16.97
CA PRO A 250 -4.12 4.91 -17.46
C PRO A 250 -4.12 4.88 -19.01
N ASP A 251 -2.95 4.66 -19.60
CA ASP A 251 -2.81 4.60 -21.06
C ASP A 251 -3.59 3.44 -21.67
N ASN A 252 -3.73 2.32 -20.94
CA ASN A 252 -4.51 1.16 -21.33
C ASN A 252 -5.38 0.66 -20.15
N PRO A 253 -6.62 1.15 -20.00
CA PRO A 253 -7.49 0.77 -18.89
C PRO A 253 -7.98 -0.69 -18.93
N GLU A 254 -7.80 -1.38 -20.07
CA GLU A 254 -8.27 -2.76 -20.28
C GLU A 254 -7.10 -3.77 -20.27
N ASP A 255 -5.96 -3.44 -19.69
CA ASP A 255 -4.77 -4.31 -19.69
C ASP A 255 -4.81 -5.44 -18.64
N GLY A 256 -5.87 -5.54 -17.86
CA GLY A 256 -6.05 -6.52 -16.80
C GLY A 256 -5.40 -6.12 -15.45
N PHE A 257 -4.72 -4.98 -15.39
CA PHE A 257 -4.13 -4.41 -14.17
C PHE A 257 -4.96 -3.26 -13.60
N HIS A 258 -5.88 -2.71 -14.38
CA HIS A 258 -6.68 -1.55 -14.04
C HIS A 258 -8.17 -1.88 -13.87
N ILE A 259 -8.86 -1.01 -13.12
CA ILE A 259 -10.31 -1.00 -12.87
C ILE A 259 -10.87 0.41 -13.13
N TRP A 260 -10.41 1.06 -14.16
CA TRP A 260 -10.69 2.47 -14.47
C TRP A 260 -12.16 2.76 -14.80
#